data_3042b46e80601f1540c11fa0d658b6a3
#
_entry.id   3042b46e80601f1540c11fa0d658b6a3
#
_cell.length_a   1.000
_cell.length_b   1.000
_cell.length_c   1.000
_cell.angle_alpha   90.00
_cell.angle_beta   90.00
_cell.angle_gamma   90.00
#
_symmetry.space_group_name_H-M   'P 1'
#
loop_
_entity.id
_entity.type
_entity.pdbx_description
1 polymer ?
#
loop_
_entity_poly.entity_id
_entity_poly.type
_entity_poly.pdbx_seq_one_letter_code
_entity_poly.pdbx_strand_id
1 'polypeptide(L)'
;MIQWVLLLGALSAGSASPAPFVPVRLTRSYTQHLDAPPGVVFPLLGPVQEKKWAHGWDPAFVYPPGGVDERGCVFTTGGGATVWILTVFDEPSLRVEYVHVTAGVRVTELRITLAAAGATGTTGVISYTWTGLSERSNEFIEAHRGPLFEAGMREWESGFNAYLRGRAKE
;
A
#
# COMPACT_ATOMS: atom_id res chain seq x y z
N MET A 1 -60.93 35.04 -39.52
CA MET A 1 -59.74 35.21 -38.75
C MET A 1 -59.51 33.90 -37.99
N ILE A 2 -58.52 33.10 -38.42
CA ILE A 2 -58.20 31.78 -37.84
C ILE A 2 -56.90 31.98 -37.00
N GLN A 3 -57.00 31.79 -35.70
CA GLN A 3 -55.92 31.99 -34.74
C GLN A 3 -55.24 30.64 -34.53
N TRP A 4 -53.93 30.55 -34.94
CA TRP A 4 -53.10 29.36 -34.73
C TRP A 4 -52.51 29.46 -33.32
N VAL A 5 -52.86 28.54 -32.44
CA VAL A 5 -52.24 28.34 -31.15
C VAL A 5 -51.04 27.41 -31.32
N LEU A 6 -49.81 27.96 -31.20
CA LEU A 6 -48.58 27.18 -31.12
C LEU A 6 -48.45 26.62 -29.74
N LEU A 7 -48.62 25.30 -29.56
CA LEU A 7 -48.20 24.57 -28.35
C LEU A 7 -46.68 24.35 -28.40
N LEU A 8 -45.94 25.11 -27.61
CA LEU A 8 -44.54 24.80 -27.30
C LEU A 8 -44.51 23.66 -26.27
N GLY A 9 -44.22 22.45 -26.71
CA GLY A 9 -43.91 21.33 -25.85
C GLY A 9 -42.51 21.54 -25.22
N ALA A 10 -42.45 21.83 -23.95
CA ALA A 10 -41.19 21.83 -23.19
C ALA A 10 -40.69 20.37 -23.03
N LEU A 11 -39.64 20.01 -23.77
CA LEU A 11 -38.88 18.79 -23.54
C LEU A 11 -38.12 18.99 -22.23
N SER A 12 -38.61 18.42 -21.12
CA SER A 12 -37.88 18.27 -19.88
C SER A 12 -36.76 17.23 -20.12
N ALA A 13 -35.55 17.72 -20.40
CA ALA A 13 -34.37 16.88 -20.34
C ALA A 13 -34.15 16.46 -18.85
N GLY A 14 -34.60 15.27 -18.53
CA GLY A 14 -34.33 14.67 -17.22
C GLY A 14 -32.81 14.56 -17.03
N SER A 15 -32.24 15.38 -16.15
CA SER A 15 -30.84 15.22 -15.70
C SER A 15 -30.76 13.90 -14.99
N ALA A 16 -30.21 12.87 -15.64
CA ALA A 16 -29.86 11.62 -14.97
C ALA A 16 -28.84 11.95 -13.88
N SER A 17 -29.19 11.68 -12.63
CA SER A 17 -28.23 11.78 -11.51
C SER A 17 -27.04 10.87 -11.81
N PRO A 18 -25.79 11.31 -11.64
CA PRO A 18 -24.64 10.44 -11.86
C PRO A 18 -24.78 9.21 -10.98
N ALA A 19 -24.42 8.04 -11.52
CA ALA A 19 -24.43 6.80 -10.76
C ALA A 19 -23.55 6.96 -9.51
N PRO A 20 -23.96 6.40 -8.36
CA PRO A 20 -23.16 6.48 -7.13
C PRO A 20 -21.81 5.78 -7.36
N PHE A 21 -20.72 6.39 -6.83
CA PHE A 21 -19.39 5.79 -6.86
C PHE A 21 -19.40 4.44 -6.12
N VAL A 22 -18.86 3.40 -6.77
CA VAL A 22 -18.70 2.06 -6.18
C VAL A 22 -17.21 1.78 -6.03
N PRO A 23 -16.70 1.65 -4.79
CA PRO A 23 -15.29 1.39 -4.57
C PRO A 23 -14.90 -0.03 -4.99
N VAL A 24 -13.78 -0.17 -5.68
CA VAL A 24 -13.12 -1.46 -5.87
C VAL A 24 -12.30 -1.76 -4.61
N ARG A 25 -12.44 -3.00 -4.10
CA ARG A 25 -11.60 -3.55 -3.04
C ARG A 25 -10.93 -4.82 -3.54
N LEU A 26 -9.59 -4.90 -3.39
CA LEU A 26 -8.78 -6.03 -3.86
C LEU A 26 -7.75 -6.39 -2.82
N THR A 27 -7.63 -7.68 -2.52
CA THR A 27 -6.52 -8.24 -1.74
C THR A 27 -5.63 -9.09 -2.64
N ARG A 28 -4.31 -8.85 -2.57
CA ARG A 28 -3.28 -9.66 -3.23
C ARG A 28 -2.21 -10.01 -2.20
N SER A 29 -1.66 -11.20 -2.34
CA SER A 29 -0.55 -11.67 -1.51
C SER A 29 0.57 -12.21 -2.37
N TYR A 30 1.80 -12.06 -1.88
CA TYR A 30 3.02 -12.58 -2.51
C TYR A 30 3.90 -13.19 -1.44
N THR A 31 4.56 -14.30 -1.76
CA THR A 31 5.52 -14.95 -0.88
C THR A 31 6.93 -14.58 -1.32
N GLN A 32 7.68 -13.93 -0.43
CA GLN A 32 9.09 -13.59 -0.62
C GLN A 32 9.99 -14.59 0.07
N HIS A 33 11.18 -14.80 -0.50
CA HIS A 33 12.27 -15.59 0.08
C HIS A 33 13.45 -14.66 0.35
N LEU A 34 13.78 -14.49 1.64
CA LEU A 34 14.79 -13.53 2.08
C LEU A 34 16.03 -14.26 2.61
N ASP A 35 17.21 -13.76 2.23
CA ASP A 35 18.52 -14.38 2.44
C ASP A 35 19.12 -14.12 3.84
N ALA A 36 18.28 -14.07 4.87
CA ALA A 36 18.70 -13.90 6.26
C ALA A 36 17.63 -14.49 7.20
N PRO A 37 17.98 -14.88 8.44
CA PRO A 37 17.02 -15.37 9.43
C PRO A 37 16.05 -14.26 9.87
N PRO A 38 14.84 -14.62 10.38
CA PRO A 38 13.79 -13.66 10.73
C PRO A 38 14.22 -12.55 11.70
N GLY A 39 15.06 -12.84 12.67
CA GLY A 39 15.59 -11.84 13.62
C GLY A 39 16.46 -10.76 12.97
N VAL A 40 17.03 -11.03 11.79
CA VAL A 40 17.75 -10.02 11.00
C VAL A 40 16.80 -9.26 10.09
N VAL A 41 15.81 -9.95 9.52
CA VAL A 41 14.83 -9.37 8.56
C VAL A 41 13.83 -8.48 9.26
N PHE A 42 13.24 -8.94 10.37
CA PHE A 42 12.11 -8.27 11.03
C PHE A 42 12.39 -6.78 11.37
N PRO A 43 13.51 -6.42 12.01
CA PRO A 43 13.77 -5.01 12.33
C PRO A 43 13.84 -4.11 11.09
N LEU A 44 14.24 -4.65 9.94
CA LEU A 44 14.39 -3.92 8.68
C LEU A 44 13.05 -3.56 8.00
N LEU A 45 11.95 -4.08 8.51
CA LEU A 45 10.59 -3.78 8.02
C LEU A 45 9.95 -2.58 8.72
N GLY A 46 10.63 -1.95 9.67
CA GLY A 46 10.18 -0.71 10.28
C GLY A 46 10.48 0.51 9.41
N PRO A 47 9.67 1.59 9.49
CA PRO A 47 9.78 2.74 8.57
C PRO A 47 11.13 3.48 8.65
N VAL A 48 11.81 3.43 9.79
CA VAL A 48 13.15 4.02 9.97
C VAL A 48 14.21 3.16 9.30
N GLN A 49 14.16 1.85 9.52
CA GLN A 49 15.17 0.92 9.01
C GLN A 49 15.00 0.63 7.52
N GLU A 50 13.79 0.74 7.00
CA GLU A 50 13.47 0.55 5.59
C GLU A 50 14.23 1.52 4.68
N LYS A 51 14.61 2.70 5.18
CA LYS A 51 15.49 3.65 4.47
C LYS A 51 16.84 3.04 4.03
N LYS A 52 17.29 1.97 4.66
CA LYS A 52 18.58 1.34 4.38
C LYS A 52 18.58 0.51 3.09
N TRP A 53 17.41 0.01 2.69
CA TRP A 53 17.31 -0.93 1.59
C TRP A 53 16.24 -0.60 0.55
N ALA A 54 15.19 0.09 0.91
CA ALA A 54 14.12 0.46 -0.01
C ALA A 54 14.48 1.76 -0.75
N HIS A 55 14.83 1.63 -2.02
CA HIS A 55 15.18 2.79 -2.84
C HIS A 55 14.03 3.79 -2.95
N GLY A 56 14.32 5.06 -2.69
CA GLY A 56 13.31 6.12 -2.74
C GLY A 56 12.37 6.18 -1.52
N TRP A 57 12.58 5.34 -0.51
CA TRP A 57 11.84 5.40 0.75
C TRP A 57 12.31 6.60 1.58
N ASP A 58 11.49 7.63 1.66
CA ASP A 58 11.78 8.86 2.40
C ASP A 58 10.59 9.29 3.26
N PRO A 59 10.35 8.62 4.41
CA PRO A 59 9.30 8.98 5.34
C PRO A 59 9.63 10.27 6.09
N ALA A 60 8.65 11.18 6.14
CA ALA A 60 8.65 12.35 7.02
C ALA A 60 7.83 12.02 8.27
N PHE A 61 8.51 11.86 9.42
CA PHE A 61 7.87 11.43 10.67
C PHE A 61 7.05 12.54 11.29
N VAL A 62 5.81 12.20 11.68
CA VAL A 62 4.86 13.08 12.37
C VAL A 62 4.83 12.74 13.86
N TYR A 63 4.78 11.45 14.21
CA TYR A 63 4.77 10.98 15.58
C TYR A 63 5.42 9.58 15.69
N PRO A 64 6.33 9.40 16.66
CA PRO A 64 7.02 10.46 17.41
C PRO A 64 7.94 11.28 16.50
N PRO A 65 8.27 12.53 16.88
CA PRO A 65 9.27 13.33 16.18
C PRO A 65 10.61 12.60 16.11
N GLY A 66 11.23 12.58 14.91
CA GLY A 66 12.48 11.86 14.67
C GLY A 66 12.30 10.40 14.25
N GLY A 67 11.10 9.83 14.42
CA GLY A 67 10.75 8.49 13.98
C GLY A 67 11.28 7.38 14.90
N VAL A 68 10.50 6.32 14.99
CA VAL A 68 10.85 5.07 15.71
C VAL A 68 10.09 3.92 15.07
N ASP A 69 10.71 2.74 15.05
CA ASP A 69 10.09 1.52 14.55
C ASP A 69 9.24 0.86 15.65
N GLU A 70 8.09 1.47 15.95
CA GLU A 70 7.16 0.97 16.95
C GLU A 70 5.69 1.18 16.53
N ARG A 71 4.82 0.37 17.11
CA ARG A 71 3.37 0.50 16.92
C ARG A 71 2.91 1.92 17.29
N GLY A 72 2.08 2.51 16.41
CA GLY A 72 1.55 3.86 16.58
C GLY A 72 2.41 4.94 15.92
N CYS A 73 3.59 4.59 15.35
CA CYS A 73 4.36 5.52 14.55
C CYS A 73 3.51 6.03 13.36
N VAL A 74 3.49 7.35 13.19
CA VAL A 74 2.80 8.05 12.10
C VAL A 74 3.80 8.82 11.28
N PHE A 75 3.76 8.65 9.98
CA PHE A 75 4.65 9.35 9.04
C PHE A 75 3.94 9.60 7.70
N THR A 76 4.53 10.43 6.87
CA THR A 76 4.03 10.70 5.53
C THR A 76 5.08 10.38 4.48
N THR A 77 4.63 10.10 3.26
CA THR A 77 5.46 9.93 2.06
C THR A 77 4.90 10.77 0.91
N GLY A 78 5.69 10.90 -0.17
CA GLY A 78 5.25 11.64 -1.36
C GLY A 78 4.96 13.11 -1.07
N GLY A 79 5.82 13.76 -0.26
CA GLY A 79 5.63 15.17 0.10
C GLY A 79 4.39 15.45 0.97
N GLY A 80 3.95 14.47 1.76
CA GLY A 80 2.78 14.58 2.62
C GLY A 80 1.48 14.04 1.99
N ALA A 81 1.51 13.58 0.73
CA ALA A 81 0.33 13.10 0.03
C ALA A 81 -0.27 11.82 0.62
N THR A 82 0.55 10.98 1.24
CA THR A 82 0.13 9.71 1.85
C THR A 82 0.50 9.71 3.33
N VAL A 83 -0.48 9.46 4.18
CA VAL A 83 -0.29 9.26 5.63
C VAL A 83 -0.21 7.78 5.92
N TRP A 84 0.78 7.38 6.70
CA TRP A 84 1.04 6.01 7.13
C TRP A 84 0.92 5.88 8.64
N ILE A 85 0.40 4.76 9.08
CA ILE A 85 0.33 4.36 10.49
C ILE A 85 0.86 2.93 10.59
N LEU A 86 1.89 2.72 11.42
CA LEU A 86 2.37 1.39 11.80
C LEU A 86 1.44 0.83 12.88
N THR A 87 0.51 -0.04 12.48
CA THR A 87 -0.56 -0.53 13.36
C THR A 87 -0.16 -1.76 14.17
N VAL A 88 0.79 -2.56 13.64
CA VAL A 88 1.38 -3.72 14.32
C VAL A 88 2.88 -3.72 14.03
N PHE A 89 3.69 -3.86 15.08
CA PHE A 89 5.12 -4.14 15.00
C PHE A 89 5.44 -5.09 16.14
N ASP A 90 5.30 -6.38 15.87
CA ASP A 90 5.31 -7.44 16.90
C ASP A 90 6.35 -8.50 16.54
N GLU A 91 7.53 -8.35 17.14
CA GLU A 91 8.68 -9.24 16.94
C GLU A 91 8.40 -10.68 17.39
N PRO A 92 7.76 -10.95 18.55
CA PRO A 92 7.44 -12.32 18.95
C PRO A 92 6.59 -13.09 17.96
N SER A 93 5.64 -12.45 17.30
CA SER A 93 4.81 -13.07 16.26
C SER A 93 5.35 -12.84 14.84
N LEU A 94 6.48 -12.15 14.68
CA LEU A 94 7.10 -11.80 13.41
C LEU A 94 6.11 -11.12 12.44
N ARG A 95 5.30 -10.19 12.96
CA ARG A 95 4.21 -9.54 12.22
C ARG A 95 4.35 -8.03 12.21
N VAL A 96 4.23 -7.46 11.00
CA VAL A 96 4.21 -6.02 10.76
C VAL A 96 2.96 -5.68 9.98
N GLU A 97 2.23 -4.64 10.40
CA GLU A 97 1.06 -4.15 9.66
C GLU A 97 1.08 -2.63 9.58
N TYR A 98 0.72 -2.14 8.41
CA TYR A 98 0.53 -0.73 8.13
C TYR A 98 -0.86 -0.46 7.59
N VAL A 99 -1.39 0.69 7.91
CA VAL A 99 -2.47 1.32 7.14
C VAL A 99 -1.93 2.61 6.56
N HIS A 100 -2.14 2.82 5.27
CA HIS A 100 -1.84 4.12 4.69
C HIS A 100 -3.00 4.66 3.87
N VAL A 101 -3.15 5.97 3.89
CA VAL A 101 -4.24 6.70 3.26
C VAL A 101 -3.67 7.79 2.36
N THR A 102 -4.01 7.73 1.08
CA THR A 102 -3.86 8.84 0.14
C THR A 102 -5.25 9.46 -0.02
N ALA A 103 -5.46 10.65 0.55
CA ALA A 103 -6.78 11.28 0.65
C ALA A 103 -7.46 11.42 -0.72
N GLY A 104 -8.73 11.04 -0.81
CA GLY A 104 -9.51 11.06 -2.05
C GLY A 104 -9.04 10.06 -3.12
N VAL A 105 -8.01 9.27 -2.84
CA VAL A 105 -7.46 8.28 -3.78
C VAL A 105 -7.74 6.87 -3.30
N ARG A 106 -7.12 6.42 -2.20
CA ARG A 106 -7.30 5.05 -1.68
C ARG A 106 -6.88 4.91 -0.24
N VAL A 107 -7.40 3.87 0.39
CA VAL A 107 -6.88 3.27 1.63
C VAL A 107 -6.17 1.97 1.28
N THR A 108 -5.03 1.73 1.91
CA THR A 108 -4.28 0.48 1.75
C THR A 108 -3.95 -0.11 3.11
N GLU A 109 -4.22 -1.38 3.28
CA GLU A 109 -3.75 -2.21 4.40
C GLU A 109 -2.58 -3.05 3.87
N LEU A 110 -1.43 -2.96 4.52
CA LEU A 110 -0.26 -3.80 4.25
C LEU A 110 -0.03 -4.70 5.46
N ARG A 111 0.07 -5.99 5.22
CA ARG A 111 0.35 -6.99 6.24
C ARG A 111 1.52 -7.84 5.81
N ILE A 112 2.49 -8.02 6.73
CA ILE A 112 3.69 -8.81 6.53
C ILE A 112 3.75 -9.82 7.67
N THR A 113 3.91 -11.09 7.33
CA THR A 113 4.13 -12.16 8.31
C THR A 113 5.36 -12.94 7.88
N LEU A 114 6.31 -13.10 8.81
CA LEU A 114 7.56 -13.82 8.55
C LEU A 114 7.55 -15.19 9.22
N ALA A 115 8.26 -16.12 8.61
CA ALA A 115 8.56 -17.44 9.17
C ALA A 115 9.99 -17.85 8.79
N ALA A 116 10.65 -18.62 9.65
CA ALA A 116 11.97 -19.16 9.35
C ALA A 116 11.89 -20.14 8.15
N ALA A 117 12.84 -20.00 7.22
CA ALA A 117 13.05 -20.90 6.10
C ALA A 117 14.42 -21.57 6.23
N GLY A 118 14.48 -22.66 6.97
CA GLY A 118 15.74 -23.28 7.40
C GLY A 118 16.51 -22.44 8.43
N ALA A 119 17.82 -22.64 8.49
CA ALA A 119 18.67 -21.98 9.48
C ALA A 119 19.01 -20.51 9.13
N THR A 120 19.03 -20.18 7.86
CA THR A 120 19.62 -18.92 7.36
C THR A 120 18.66 -18.07 6.53
N GLY A 121 17.43 -18.54 6.28
CA GLY A 121 16.47 -17.87 5.43
C GLY A 121 15.19 -17.47 6.15
N THR A 122 14.40 -16.64 5.48
CA THR A 122 13.06 -16.23 5.90
C THR A 122 12.09 -16.34 4.72
N THR A 123 10.92 -16.89 4.99
CA THR A 123 9.76 -16.75 4.11
C THR A 123 8.89 -15.62 4.64
N GLY A 124 8.61 -14.62 3.82
CA GLY A 124 7.73 -13.50 4.13
C GLY A 124 6.45 -13.56 3.29
N VAL A 125 5.27 -13.58 3.92
CA VAL A 125 4.00 -13.40 3.22
C VAL A 125 3.61 -11.94 3.30
N ILE A 126 3.60 -11.26 2.16
CA ILE A 126 3.26 -9.85 2.01
C ILE A 126 1.86 -9.77 1.43
N SER A 127 0.94 -9.11 2.12
CA SER A 127 -0.45 -8.96 1.69
C SER A 127 -0.84 -7.49 1.64
N TYR A 128 -1.32 -7.05 0.48
CA TYR A 128 -1.91 -5.74 0.27
C TYR A 128 -3.42 -5.86 0.09
N THR A 129 -4.16 -5.01 0.81
CA THR A 129 -5.59 -4.81 0.55
C THR A 129 -5.82 -3.34 0.21
N TRP A 130 -6.20 -3.07 -1.02
CA TRP A 130 -6.55 -1.73 -1.49
C TRP A 130 -8.05 -1.52 -1.48
N THR A 131 -8.48 -0.32 -1.11
CA THR A 131 -9.86 0.16 -1.27
C THR A 131 -9.81 1.50 -2.00
N GLY A 132 -10.43 1.57 -3.17
CA GLY A 132 -10.49 2.78 -3.99
C GLY A 132 -11.41 3.83 -3.37
N LEU A 133 -11.02 5.10 -3.46
CA LEU A 133 -11.83 6.26 -3.05
C LEU A 133 -12.16 7.18 -4.24
N SER A 134 -11.80 6.77 -5.48
CA SER A 134 -12.07 7.45 -6.73
C SER A 134 -12.03 6.48 -7.91
N GLU A 135 -12.62 6.84 -9.05
CA GLU A 135 -12.59 6.04 -10.27
C GLU A 135 -11.15 5.76 -10.73
N ARG A 136 -10.29 6.77 -10.73
CA ARG A 136 -8.86 6.60 -11.07
C ARG A 136 -8.15 5.61 -10.14
N SER A 137 -8.56 5.55 -8.88
CA SER A 137 -8.02 4.57 -7.95
C SER A 137 -8.54 3.17 -8.23
N ASN A 138 -9.81 3.04 -8.65
CA ASN A 138 -10.38 1.78 -9.07
C ASN A 138 -9.60 1.21 -10.28
N GLU A 139 -9.28 2.03 -11.28
CA GLU A 139 -8.44 1.64 -12.43
C GLU A 139 -7.07 1.12 -12.00
N PHE A 140 -6.40 1.84 -11.07
CA PHE A 140 -5.13 1.40 -10.49
C PHE A 140 -5.26 0.02 -9.83
N ILE A 141 -6.31 -0.18 -9.02
CA ILE A 141 -6.53 -1.44 -8.28
C ILE A 141 -6.82 -2.58 -9.26
N GLU A 142 -7.65 -2.35 -10.28
CA GLU A 142 -7.95 -3.35 -11.31
C GLU A 142 -6.68 -3.77 -12.08
N ALA A 143 -5.78 -2.83 -12.40
CA ALA A 143 -4.50 -3.15 -13.04
C ALA A 143 -3.62 -4.08 -12.19
N HIS A 144 -3.76 -4.05 -10.86
CA HIS A 144 -3.02 -4.91 -9.93
C HIS A 144 -3.61 -6.33 -9.78
N ARG A 145 -4.71 -6.66 -10.46
CA ARG A 145 -5.18 -8.05 -10.57
C ARG A 145 -4.25 -8.92 -11.42
N GLY A 146 -3.54 -8.31 -12.35
CA GLY A 146 -2.62 -8.97 -13.27
C GLY A 146 -1.17 -9.05 -12.75
N PRO A 147 -0.20 -9.20 -13.66
CA PRO A 147 1.21 -9.43 -13.33
C PRO A 147 1.93 -8.21 -12.72
N LEU A 148 1.33 -7.02 -12.77
CA LEU A 148 1.94 -5.79 -12.28
C LEU A 148 2.27 -5.87 -10.78
N PHE A 149 1.35 -6.43 -9.98
CA PHE A 149 1.58 -6.65 -8.55
C PHE A 149 2.79 -7.56 -8.28
N GLU A 150 2.85 -8.70 -8.97
CA GLU A 150 3.94 -9.65 -8.79
C GLU A 150 5.29 -9.09 -9.25
N ALA A 151 5.28 -8.29 -10.32
CA ALA A 151 6.50 -7.61 -10.80
C ALA A 151 7.07 -6.67 -9.73
N GLY A 152 6.23 -5.83 -9.12
CA GLY A 152 6.62 -4.95 -8.02
C GLY A 152 7.12 -5.72 -6.79
N MET A 153 6.46 -6.85 -6.45
CA MET A 153 6.89 -7.68 -5.32
C MET A 153 8.24 -8.37 -5.55
N ARG A 154 8.53 -8.82 -6.77
CA ARG A 154 9.85 -9.37 -7.13
C ARG A 154 10.95 -8.31 -7.09
N GLU A 155 10.65 -7.09 -7.51
CA GLU A 155 11.59 -5.96 -7.41
C GLU A 155 11.92 -5.66 -5.94
N TRP A 156 10.90 -5.61 -5.08
CA TRP A 156 11.05 -5.41 -3.64
C TRP A 156 11.91 -6.52 -3.01
N GLU A 157 11.59 -7.80 -3.27
CA GLU A 157 12.37 -8.97 -2.82
C GLU A 157 13.83 -8.91 -3.27
N SER A 158 14.06 -8.57 -4.54
CA SER A 158 15.41 -8.46 -5.10
C SER A 158 16.23 -7.35 -4.44
N GLY A 159 15.65 -6.17 -4.23
CA GLY A 159 16.29 -5.05 -3.54
C GLY A 159 16.63 -5.38 -2.09
N PHE A 160 15.71 -6.00 -1.37
CA PHE A 160 15.93 -6.42 0.01
C PHE A 160 17.06 -7.45 0.11
N ASN A 161 17.04 -8.48 -0.73
CA ASN A 161 18.08 -9.51 -0.76
C ASN A 161 19.46 -8.95 -1.18
N ALA A 162 19.50 -7.96 -2.06
CA ALA A 162 20.75 -7.28 -2.40
C ALA A 162 21.35 -6.60 -1.17
N TYR A 163 20.55 -5.92 -0.37
CA TYR A 163 20.97 -5.30 0.88
C TYR A 163 21.44 -6.34 1.92
N LEU A 164 20.66 -7.42 2.13
CA LEU A 164 21.02 -8.49 3.08
C LEU A 164 22.36 -9.12 2.75
N ARG A 165 22.63 -9.40 1.47
CA ARG A 165 23.93 -9.92 1.01
C ARG A 165 25.07 -8.94 1.17
N GLY A 166 24.82 -7.63 1.07
CA GLY A 166 25.81 -6.59 1.37
C GLY A 166 26.25 -6.62 2.83
N ARG A 167 25.29 -6.69 3.76
CA ARG A 167 25.56 -6.77 5.21
C ARG A 167 26.34 -8.03 5.65
N ALA A 168 26.15 -9.16 4.97
CA ALA A 168 26.83 -10.40 5.31
C ALA A 168 28.35 -10.37 5.01
N LYS A 169 28.85 -9.30 4.36
CA LYS A 169 30.25 -9.12 3.98
C LYS A 169 31.00 -8.11 4.87
N GLU A 170 30.28 -7.43 5.76
CA GLU A 170 30.80 -6.51 6.79
C GLU A 170 31.03 -7.26 8.12
#